data_f592827f6b1eeaef2d6f53b0ee5a1fdd
#
_entry.id   f592827f6b1eeaef2d6f53b0ee5a1fdd
#
_cell.length_a   1.000
_cell.length_b   1.000
_cell.length_c   1.000
_cell.angle_alpha   90.00
_cell.angle_beta   90.00
_cell.angle_gamma   90.00
#
_symmetry.space_group_name_H-M   'P 1'
#
loop_
_entity.id
_entity.type
_entity.pdbx_description
1 polymer ?
#
loop_
_entity_poly.entity_id
_entity_poly.type
_entity_poly.pdbx_seq_one_letter_code
_entity_poly.pdbx_strand_id
1 'polypeptide(L)'
;KRPRLRMWLIFMLLRYAALRLVEIFEIMPTHLDFQEGVIRVPGTHETPGREVPLPLTISRRLKRVLEDPALFPETHELMRCDASYVRRCLQQCGAACGLPKGLLSARSLRHTRALELGRQGLPLPVVDIFLGRRSAPGQSGIVRCDPQEAKRLLREQLQRERPMKTSARNVFQGRITSLRQSGLLVEVVLRTAGGLRVSSLITDESCKTLALNEGKLVNASIKAPWVLVHGGELSPKSSPPAENCFTGVVERVREDEMVAEILVALSEGSQVCALRNRGPENPINLVAGQTVTVFFKSFSVILTVD
;
A
#
# COMPACT_ATOMS: atom_id res chain seq x y z
N LYS A 1 -12.32 -17.49 -6.37
CA LYS A 1 -11.55 -16.23 -6.52
C LYS A 1 -12.45 -14.97 -6.44
N ARG A 2 -13.60 -14.91 -7.13
CA ARG A 2 -14.50 -13.73 -7.21
C ARG A 2 -14.98 -13.17 -5.86
N PRO A 3 -15.47 -13.95 -4.88
CA PRO A 3 -15.93 -13.41 -3.59
C PRO A 3 -14.81 -12.71 -2.80
N ARG A 4 -13.59 -13.25 -2.83
CA ARG A 4 -12.42 -12.65 -2.15
C ARG A 4 -12.05 -11.30 -2.76
N LEU A 5 -12.11 -11.18 -4.09
CA LEU A 5 -11.78 -9.96 -4.79
C LEU A 5 -12.82 -8.86 -4.54
N ARG A 6 -14.12 -9.22 -4.53
CA ARG A 6 -15.20 -8.30 -4.16
C ARG A 6 -15.01 -7.76 -2.74
N MET A 7 -14.69 -8.63 -1.78
CA MET A 7 -14.41 -8.22 -0.41
C MET A 7 -13.18 -7.31 -0.32
N TRP A 8 -12.14 -7.58 -1.12
CA TRP A 8 -10.98 -6.71 -1.21
C TRP A 8 -11.34 -5.31 -1.75
N LEU A 9 -12.16 -5.22 -2.80
CA LEU A 9 -12.66 -3.93 -3.33
C LEU A 9 -13.46 -3.17 -2.27
N ILE A 10 -14.41 -3.84 -1.62
CA ILE A 10 -15.22 -3.23 -0.54
C ILE A 10 -14.31 -2.72 0.58
N PHE A 11 -13.32 -3.51 1.00
CA PHE A 11 -12.34 -3.11 2.01
C PHE A 11 -11.56 -1.87 1.58
N MET A 12 -11.08 -1.81 0.32
CA MET A 12 -10.36 -0.65 -0.21
C MET A 12 -11.21 0.63 -0.19
N LEU A 13 -12.47 0.53 -0.56
CA LEU A 13 -13.40 1.66 -0.54
C LEU A 13 -13.72 2.12 0.89
N LEU A 14 -13.92 1.18 1.82
CA LEU A 14 -14.10 1.50 3.24
C LEU A 14 -12.86 2.18 3.83
N ARG A 15 -11.68 1.66 3.52
CA ARG A 15 -10.43 2.08 4.15
C ARG A 15 -9.90 3.40 3.60
N TYR A 16 -9.96 3.62 2.29
CA TYR A 16 -9.32 4.76 1.65
C TYR A 16 -10.29 5.86 1.23
N ALA A 17 -11.49 5.51 0.82
CA ALA A 17 -12.54 6.47 0.48
C ALA A 17 -13.50 6.75 1.65
N ALA A 18 -13.37 6.03 2.75
CA ALA A 18 -14.24 6.12 3.93
C ALA A 18 -15.73 6.12 3.59
N LEU A 19 -16.14 5.36 2.57
CA LEU A 19 -17.53 5.24 2.17
C LEU A 19 -18.35 4.49 3.23
N ARG A 20 -19.66 4.77 3.29
CA ARG A 20 -20.61 3.96 4.04
C ARG A 20 -20.88 2.66 3.28
N LEU A 21 -21.22 1.58 3.97
CA LEU A 21 -21.56 0.31 3.33
C LEU A 21 -22.70 0.47 2.32
N VAL A 22 -23.73 1.24 2.66
CA VAL A 22 -24.85 1.54 1.77
C VAL A 22 -24.40 2.30 0.51
N GLU A 23 -23.49 3.26 0.66
CA GLU A 23 -22.92 4.00 -0.48
C GLU A 23 -22.13 3.06 -1.41
N ILE A 24 -21.36 2.12 -0.85
CA ILE A 24 -20.55 1.17 -1.63
C ILE A 24 -21.44 0.27 -2.49
N PHE A 25 -22.60 -0.15 -1.99
CA PHE A 25 -23.51 -1.03 -2.73
C PHE A 25 -24.19 -0.33 -3.91
N GLU A 26 -24.20 1.01 -3.91
CA GLU A 26 -24.75 1.84 -4.99
C GLU A 26 -23.66 2.31 -5.97
N ILE A 27 -22.37 2.05 -5.69
CA ILE A 27 -21.30 2.43 -6.60
C ILE A 27 -21.34 1.56 -7.86
N MET A 28 -21.43 2.22 -9.00
CA MET A 28 -21.29 1.63 -10.33
C MET A 28 -19.91 1.95 -10.92
N PRO A 29 -19.43 1.21 -11.91
CA PRO A 29 -18.16 1.51 -12.60
C PRO A 29 -18.08 2.94 -13.15
N THR A 30 -19.21 3.50 -13.61
CA THR A 30 -19.34 4.88 -14.12
C THR A 30 -19.09 5.95 -13.05
N HIS A 31 -19.20 5.60 -11.78
CA HIS A 31 -18.91 6.50 -10.67
C HIS A 31 -17.41 6.60 -10.35
N LEU A 32 -16.57 5.76 -10.95
CA LEU A 32 -15.14 5.69 -10.73
C LEU A 32 -14.39 6.40 -11.85
N ASP A 33 -13.87 7.58 -11.55
CA ASP A 33 -13.03 8.32 -12.49
C ASP A 33 -11.55 8.08 -12.17
N PHE A 34 -10.96 7.16 -12.94
CA PHE A 34 -9.56 6.79 -12.74
C PHE A 34 -8.55 7.77 -13.33
N GLN A 35 -8.99 8.68 -14.21
CA GLN A 35 -8.13 9.73 -14.74
C GLN A 35 -7.93 10.82 -13.68
N GLU A 36 -9.04 11.28 -13.09
CA GLU A 36 -9.04 12.25 -12.01
C GLU A 36 -8.71 11.62 -10.63
N GLY A 37 -8.78 10.29 -10.50
CA GLY A 37 -8.56 9.58 -9.24
C GLY A 37 -9.64 9.85 -8.21
N VAL A 38 -10.90 10.01 -8.63
CA VAL A 38 -12.03 10.32 -7.75
C VAL A 38 -13.15 9.29 -7.87
N ILE A 39 -13.93 9.15 -6.79
CA ILE A 39 -15.20 8.44 -6.76
C ILE A 39 -16.31 9.47 -6.66
N ARG A 40 -17.26 9.44 -7.59
CA ARG A 40 -18.49 10.23 -7.51
C ARG A 40 -19.52 9.45 -6.72
N VAL A 41 -19.68 9.78 -5.45
CA VAL A 41 -20.66 9.12 -4.57
C VAL A 41 -22.03 9.75 -4.84
N PRO A 42 -23.03 8.96 -5.25
CA PRO A 42 -24.38 9.49 -5.47
C PRO A 42 -24.96 10.07 -4.18
N GLY A 43 -25.77 11.11 -4.31
CA GLY A 43 -26.53 11.64 -3.19
C GLY A 43 -27.66 10.70 -2.80
N THR A 44 -27.99 10.66 -1.53
CA THR A 44 -29.19 10.03 -0.98
C THR A 44 -30.11 11.08 -0.37
N HIS A 45 -31.31 10.71 0.04
CA HIS A 45 -32.22 11.64 0.75
C HIS A 45 -31.57 12.21 2.02
N GLU A 46 -30.64 11.49 2.64
CA GLU A 46 -29.98 11.88 3.88
C GLU A 46 -28.63 12.57 3.68
N THR A 47 -27.95 12.31 2.56
CA THR A 47 -26.60 12.80 2.32
C THR A 47 -26.46 13.40 0.92
N PRO A 48 -25.81 14.59 0.78
CA PRO A 48 -25.52 15.14 -0.52
C PRO A 48 -24.53 14.26 -1.28
N GLY A 49 -24.67 14.21 -2.60
CA GLY A 49 -23.67 13.64 -3.49
C GLY A 49 -22.33 14.37 -3.31
N ARG A 50 -21.23 13.63 -3.46
CA ARG A 50 -19.88 14.21 -3.30
C ARG A 50 -18.84 13.48 -4.14
N GLU A 51 -17.78 14.19 -4.43
CA GLU A 51 -16.58 13.59 -5.00
C GLU A 51 -15.60 13.24 -3.88
N VAL A 52 -15.12 12.00 -3.88
CA VAL A 52 -14.17 11.47 -2.92
C VAL A 52 -12.87 11.17 -3.65
N PRO A 53 -11.82 11.98 -3.48
CA PRO A 53 -10.53 11.68 -4.08
C PRO A 53 -9.89 10.46 -3.43
N LEU A 54 -9.17 9.68 -4.24
CA LEU A 54 -8.42 8.50 -3.82
C LEU A 54 -6.92 8.74 -3.93
N PRO A 55 -6.10 8.12 -3.06
CA PRO A 55 -4.67 8.01 -3.30
C PRO A 55 -4.41 7.38 -4.68
N LEU A 56 -3.47 7.94 -5.43
CA LEU A 56 -3.19 7.49 -6.81
C LEU A 56 -2.82 6.00 -6.90
N THR A 57 -2.10 5.50 -5.90
CA THR A 57 -1.73 4.08 -5.82
C THR A 57 -2.97 3.19 -5.73
N ILE A 58 -3.96 3.61 -4.94
CA ILE A 58 -5.22 2.89 -4.76
C ILE A 58 -6.07 2.99 -6.03
N SER A 59 -6.18 4.19 -6.61
CA SER A 59 -6.90 4.41 -7.87
C SER A 59 -6.36 3.49 -8.99
N ARG A 60 -5.04 3.42 -9.17
CA ARG A 60 -4.40 2.53 -10.16
C ARG A 60 -4.63 1.04 -9.88
N ARG A 61 -4.62 0.63 -8.61
CA ARG A 61 -4.91 -0.78 -8.25
C ARG A 61 -6.36 -1.13 -8.51
N LEU A 62 -7.30 -0.25 -8.16
CA LEU A 62 -8.72 -0.43 -8.45
C LEU A 62 -8.96 -0.52 -9.96
N LYS A 63 -8.37 0.40 -10.74
CA LYS A 63 -8.44 0.40 -12.20
C LYS A 63 -8.02 -0.96 -12.78
N ARG A 64 -6.81 -1.44 -12.42
CA ARG A 64 -6.26 -2.71 -12.92
C ARG A 64 -7.17 -3.90 -12.63
N VAL A 65 -7.79 -3.91 -11.46
CA VAL A 65 -8.68 -5.00 -11.04
C VAL A 65 -10.03 -4.93 -11.76
N LEU A 66 -10.56 -3.72 -11.96
CA LEU A 66 -11.89 -3.51 -12.55
C LEU A 66 -11.87 -3.62 -14.08
N GLU A 67 -10.74 -3.34 -14.72
CA GLU A 67 -10.56 -3.48 -16.16
C GLU A 67 -10.18 -4.91 -16.59
N ASP A 68 -10.01 -5.84 -15.66
CA ASP A 68 -9.74 -7.25 -15.98
C ASP A 68 -11.04 -8.00 -16.30
N PRO A 69 -11.30 -8.34 -17.59
CA PRO A 69 -12.55 -9.00 -18.01
C PRO A 69 -12.72 -10.40 -17.41
N ALA A 70 -11.61 -11.05 -17.04
CA ALA A 70 -11.64 -12.37 -16.42
C ALA A 70 -12.15 -12.31 -14.97
N LEU A 71 -11.99 -11.16 -14.34
CA LEU A 71 -12.40 -10.90 -12.95
C LEU A 71 -13.81 -10.32 -12.87
N PHE A 72 -14.13 -9.42 -13.80
CA PHE A 72 -15.41 -8.70 -13.85
C PHE A 72 -15.97 -8.63 -15.28
N PRO A 73 -16.66 -9.67 -15.75
CA PRO A 73 -17.46 -9.54 -16.96
C PRO A 73 -18.60 -8.56 -16.64
N GLU A 74 -18.78 -7.59 -17.54
CA GLU A 74 -19.84 -6.56 -17.56
C GLU A 74 -20.95 -6.74 -16.51
N THR A 75 -20.84 -6.17 -15.32
CA THR A 75 -21.92 -6.26 -14.36
C THR A 75 -22.06 -4.97 -13.57
N HIS A 76 -23.24 -4.38 -13.73
CA HIS A 76 -23.76 -3.32 -12.87
C HIS A 76 -23.84 -3.73 -11.37
N GLU A 77 -23.55 -4.98 -11.04
CA GLU A 77 -23.70 -5.58 -9.71
C GLU A 77 -22.37 -5.81 -8.96
N LEU A 78 -21.30 -5.12 -9.39
CA LEU A 78 -19.96 -5.36 -8.88
C LEU A 78 -19.88 -5.33 -7.36
N MET A 79 -20.57 -4.39 -6.74
CA MET A 79 -20.55 -4.14 -5.31
C MET A 79 -21.76 -4.68 -4.57
N ARG A 80 -22.74 -5.24 -5.28
CA ARG A 80 -23.96 -5.76 -4.64
C ARG A 80 -23.63 -6.98 -3.78
N CYS A 81 -23.75 -6.82 -2.48
CA CYS A 81 -23.42 -7.84 -1.50
C CYS A 81 -24.30 -7.66 -0.26
N ASP A 82 -24.58 -8.75 0.44
CA ASP A 82 -25.26 -8.65 1.72
C ASP A 82 -24.38 -7.98 2.79
N ALA A 83 -24.94 -6.97 3.45
CA ALA A 83 -24.26 -6.22 4.49
C ALA A 83 -23.81 -7.09 5.67
N SER A 84 -24.59 -8.11 6.00
CA SER A 84 -24.28 -9.06 7.09
C SER A 84 -23.10 -9.95 6.70
N TYR A 85 -23.02 -10.34 5.43
CA TYR A 85 -21.87 -11.08 4.90
C TYR A 85 -20.58 -10.22 5.00
N VAL A 86 -20.63 -8.96 4.57
CA VAL A 86 -19.47 -8.06 4.67
C VAL A 86 -19.02 -7.89 6.11
N ARG A 87 -19.96 -7.66 7.05
CA ARG A 87 -19.65 -7.51 8.49
C ARG A 87 -18.97 -8.78 9.03
N ARG A 88 -19.48 -9.95 8.69
CA ARG A 88 -18.89 -11.24 9.11
C ARG A 88 -17.48 -11.44 8.55
N CYS A 89 -17.25 -11.13 7.27
CA CYS A 89 -15.92 -11.19 6.68
C CYS A 89 -14.93 -10.24 7.36
N LEU A 90 -15.33 -9.00 7.65
CA LEU A 90 -14.49 -8.06 8.38
C LEU A 90 -14.14 -8.58 9.79
N GLN A 91 -15.11 -9.14 10.52
CA GLN A 91 -14.87 -9.75 11.83
C GLN A 91 -13.90 -10.93 11.77
N GLN A 92 -14.05 -11.80 10.75
CA GLN A 92 -13.13 -12.93 10.53
C GLN A 92 -11.71 -12.45 10.19
N CYS A 93 -11.57 -11.43 9.33
CA CYS A 93 -10.28 -10.82 9.05
C CYS A 93 -9.67 -10.19 10.31
N GLY A 94 -10.45 -9.50 11.12
CA GLY A 94 -10.00 -8.93 12.39
C GLY A 94 -9.48 -10.00 13.35
N ALA A 95 -10.23 -11.09 13.51
CA ALA A 95 -9.83 -12.22 14.35
C ALA A 95 -8.53 -12.89 13.84
N ALA A 96 -8.40 -13.06 12.52
CA ALA A 96 -7.19 -13.61 11.90
C ALA A 96 -5.95 -12.71 12.11
N CYS A 97 -6.17 -11.39 12.29
CA CYS A 97 -5.12 -10.43 12.62
C CYS A 97 -4.90 -10.23 14.13
N GLY A 98 -5.53 -11.03 14.99
CA GLY A 98 -5.42 -10.91 16.45
C GLY A 98 -6.14 -9.69 17.03
N LEU A 99 -7.05 -9.06 16.30
CA LEU A 99 -7.78 -7.89 16.78
C LEU A 99 -8.94 -8.32 17.70
N PRO A 100 -9.27 -7.55 18.76
CA PRO A 100 -10.44 -7.79 19.58
C PRO A 100 -11.72 -7.86 18.75
N LYS A 101 -12.67 -8.71 19.20
CA LYS A 101 -13.96 -8.90 18.52
C LYS A 101 -14.68 -7.55 18.32
N GLY A 102 -15.13 -7.29 17.11
CA GLY A 102 -15.87 -6.08 16.75
C GLY A 102 -15.01 -4.85 16.45
N LEU A 103 -13.69 -4.90 16.69
CA LEU A 103 -12.81 -3.75 16.41
C LEU A 103 -12.70 -3.49 14.90
N LEU A 104 -12.59 -4.52 14.06
CA LEU A 104 -12.58 -4.35 12.62
C LEU A 104 -14.01 -4.33 12.08
N SER A 105 -14.50 -3.16 11.75
CA SER A 105 -15.83 -2.90 11.20
C SER A 105 -15.78 -1.80 10.13
N ALA A 106 -16.81 -1.69 9.31
CA ALA A 106 -16.91 -0.61 8.33
C ALA A 106 -16.87 0.78 9.01
N ARG A 107 -17.47 0.90 10.21
CA ARG A 107 -17.45 2.13 11.00
C ARG A 107 -16.05 2.46 11.51
N SER A 108 -15.33 1.49 12.05
CA SER A 108 -13.97 1.72 12.59
C SER A 108 -12.99 2.06 11.46
N LEU A 109 -13.06 1.41 10.30
CA LEU A 109 -12.23 1.75 9.14
C LEU A 109 -12.45 3.21 8.69
N ARG A 110 -13.71 3.63 8.63
CA ARG A 110 -14.08 5.01 8.30
C ARG A 110 -13.60 6.01 9.37
N HIS A 111 -13.72 5.66 10.65
CA HIS A 111 -13.20 6.47 11.75
C HIS A 111 -11.68 6.60 11.72
N THR A 112 -10.98 5.50 11.48
CA THR A 112 -9.52 5.49 11.33
C THR A 112 -9.10 6.44 10.21
N ARG A 113 -9.79 6.42 9.06
CA ARG A 113 -9.47 7.31 7.96
C ARG A 113 -9.69 8.78 8.32
N ALA A 114 -10.76 9.09 9.00
CA ALA A 114 -11.03 10.44 9.49
C ALA A 114 -9.93 10.95 10.44
N LEU A 115 -9.51 10.12 11.38
CA LEU A 115 -8.42 10.43 12.31
C LEU A 115 -7.08 10.62 11.61
N GLU A 116 -6.77 9.80 10.62
CA GLU A 116 -5.55 9.94 9.81
C GLU A 116 -5.51 11.29 9.08
N LEU A 117 -6.59 11.64 8.37
CA LEU A 117 -6.69 12.91 7.67
C LEU A 117 -6.58 14.11 8.63
N GLY A 118 -7.21 14.02 9.80
CA GLY A 118 -7.09 15.04 10.85
C GLY A 118 -5.67 15.15 11.41
N ARG A 119 -4.99 14.02 11.65
CA ARG A 119 -3.58 14.00 12.12
C ARG A 119 -2.61 14.53 11.07
N GLN A 120 -2.95 14.42 9.81
CA GLN A 120 -2.19 14.97 8.68
C GLN A 120 -2.41 16.49 8.50
N GLY A 121 -3.17 17.12 9.38
CA GLY A 121 -3.39 18.57 9.40
C GLY A 121 -4.57 19.05 8.57
N LEU A 122 -5.44 18.15 8.07
CA LEU A 122 -6.65 18.59 7.39
C LEU A 122 -7.65 19.19 8.39
N PRO A 123 -8.23 20.37 8.09
CA PRO A 123 -9.26 20.97 8.93
C PRO A 123 -10.50 20.06 9.06
N LEU A 124 -11.10 20.01 10.25
CA LEU A 124 -12.29 19.18 10.50
C LEU A 124 -13.43 19.40 9.50
N PRO A 125 -13.76 20.63 9.06
CA PRO A 125 -14.78 20.84 8.03
C PRO A 125 -14.47 20.13 6.70
N VAL A 126 -13.19 20.07 6.31
CA VAL A 126 -12.73 19.34 5.10
C VAL A 126 -12.91 17.84 5.28
N VAL A 127 -12.56 17.31 6.46
CA VAL A 127 -12.75 15.89 6.80
C VAL A 127 -14.24 15.54 6.80
N ASP A 128 -15.11 16.41 7.30
CA ASP A 128 -16.56 16.19 7.32
C ASP A 128 -17.16 16.19 5.89
N ILE A 129 -16.69 17.07 5.01
CA ILE A 129 -17.06 17.06 3.58
C ILE A 129 -16.62 15.73 2.94
N PHE A 130 -15.38 15.29 3.18
CA PHE A 130 -14.89 14.01 2.68
C PHE A 130 -15.74 12.83 3.16
N LEU A 131 -16.16 12.86 4.43
CA LEU A 131 -17.03 11.84 5.02
C LEU A 131 -18.50 11.95 4.59
N GLY A 132 -18.92 13.02 3.93
CA GLY A 132 -20.34 13.29 3.63
C GLY A 132 -21.17 13.47 4.89
N ARG A 133 -20.63 14.15 5.91
CA ARG A 133 -21.36 14.58 7.09
C ARG A 133 -21.98 15.95 6.79
N ARG A 134 -23.24 16.14 7.21
CA ARG A 134 -23.84 17.48 7.25
C ARG A 134 -23.29 18.20 8.49
N SER A 135 -22.86 19.44 8.34
CA SER A 135 -22.64 20.31 9.49
C SER A 135 -23.96 20.46 10.24
N ALA A 136 -23.98 20.17 11.53
CA ALA A 136 -25.20 20.32 12.32
C ALA A 136 -25.67 21.78 12.28
N PRO A 137 -26.98 22.05 12.05
CA PRO A 137 -27.53 23.38 12.19
C PRO A 137 -27.36 23.80 13.65
N GLY A 138 -26.63 24.88 13.91
CA GLY A 138 -26.42 25.41 15.27
C GLY A 138 -24.96 25.49 15.73
N GLN A 139 -24.01 24.91 15.04
CA GLN A 139 -22.57 25.18 15.25
C GLN A 139 -22.13 26.38 14.43
N SER A 140 -22.76 27.52 14.65
CA SER A 140 -22.55 28.79 13.96
C SER A 140 -21.29 29.54 14.44
N GLY A 141 -20.18 28.88 14.54
CA GLY A 141 -18.87 29.48 14.82
C GLY A 141 -17.77 28.84 14.01
N ILE A 142 -18.08 27.81 13.22
CA ILE A 142 -17.08 27.06 12.46
C ILE A 142 -17.00 27.62 11.05
N VAL A 143 -15.83 28.06 10.66
CA VAL A 143 -15.48 28.52 9.31
C VAL A 143 -16.07 27.54 8.28
N ARG A 144 -17.00 28.02 7.45
CA ARG A 144 -17.52 27.25 6.32
C ARG A 144 -16.38 27.10 5.32
N CYS A 145 -15.89 25.90 5.11
CA CYS A 145 -14.93 25.62 4.05
C CYS A 145 -15.68 25.57 2.72
N ASP A 146 -15.21 26.32 1.74
CA ASP A 146 -15.71 26.21 0.38
C ASP A 146 -15.48 24.77 -0.15
N PRO A 147 -16.49 24.13 -0.76
CA PRO A 147 -16.35 22.79 -1.32
C PRO A 147 -15.20 22.65 -2.33
N GLN A 148 -14.91 23.68 -3.11
CA GLN A 148 -13.81 23.68 -4.07
C GLN A 148 -12.45 23.72 -3.35
N GLU A 149 -12.34 24.53 -2.32
CA GLU A 149 -11.14 24.59 -1.49
C GLU A 149 -10.94 23.29 -0.71
N ALA A 150 -12.00 22.72 -0.15
CA ALA A 150 -11.96 21.40 0.48
C ALA A 150 -11.45 20.32 -0.48
N LYS A 151 -11.94 20.32 -1.71
CA LYS A 151 -11.51 19.40 -2.77
C LYS A 151 -10.01 19.58 -3.10
N ARG A 152 -9.55 20.82 -3.20
CA ARG A 152 -8.13 21.13 -3.43
C ARG A 152 -7.25 20.61 -2.30
N LEU A 153 -7.57 20.95 -1.05
CA LEU A 153 -6.82 20.50 0.13
C LEU A 153 -6.77 18.97 0.25
N LEU A 154 -7.90 18.31 0.00
CA LEU A 154 -7.96 16.85 -0.01
C LEU A 154 -7.07 16.26 -1.12
N ARG A 155 -7.10 16.80 -2.33
CA ARG A 155 -6.26 16.34 -3.43
C ARG A 155 -4.77 16.54 -3.12
N GLU A 156 -4.39 17.70 -2.61
CA GLU A 156 -3.02 17.99 -2.22
C GLU A 156 -2.53 17.02 -1.13
N GLN A 157 -3.36 16.77 -0.11
CA GLN A 157 -3.01 15.85 0.97
C GLN A 157 -2.87 14.41 0.48
N LEU A 158 -3.83 13.92 -0.31
CA LEU A 158 -3.80 12.58 -0.87
C LEU A 158 -2.66 12.39 -1.89
N GLN A 159 -2.20 13.48 -2.50
CA GLN A 159 -0.97 13.45 -3.30
C GLN A 159 0.29 13.33 -2.45
N ARG A 160 0.30 13.86 -1.23
CA ARG A 160 1.38 13.67 -0.24
C ARG A 160 1.39 12.24 0.32
N GLU A 161 0.26 11.55 0.36
CA GLU A 161 0.18 10.10 0.68
C GLU A 161 0.79 9.20 -0.41
N ARG A 162 1.39 9.76 -1.44
CA ARG A 162 2.22 8.97 -2.35
C ARG A 162 3.37 8.39 -1.54
N PRO A 163 3.72 7.12 -1.75
CA PRO A 163 4.99 6.63 -1.26
C PRO A 163 6.06 7.64 -1.66
N MET A 164 6.94 8.02 -0.74
CA MET A 164 7.98 9.01 -0.97
C MET A 164 8.47 8.91 -2.41
N LYS A 165 8.49 10.03 -3.15
CA LYS A 165 9.07 10.07 -4.50
C LYS A 165 10.56 9.77 -4.36
N THR A 166 10.88 8.51 -4.37
CA THR A 166 12.25 8.02 -4.34
C THR A 166 12.58 7.38 -5.67
N SER A 167 13.82 7.47 -6.09
CA SER A 167 14.34 6.70 -7.22
C SER A 167 14.50 5.21 -6.89
N ALA A 168 14.30 4.83 -5.63
CA ALA A 168 14.29 3.44 -5.20
C ALA A 168 13.02 2.73 -5.74
N ARG A 169 13.22 1.69 -6.55
CA ARG A 169 12.12 0.88 -7.11
C ARG A 169 11.55 -0.10 -6.10
N ASN A 170 12.33 -0.45 -5.07
CA ASN A 170 11.97 -1.42 -4.04
C ASN A 170 11.72 -0.69 -2.73
N VAL A 171 10.52 -0.84 -2.18
CA VAL A 171 10.14 -0.29 -0.87
C VAL A 171 9.37 -1.35 -0.10
N PHE A 172 9.89 -1.70 1.07
CA PHE A 172 9.28 -2.62 2.01
C PHE A 172 8.83 -1.86 3.25
N GLN A 173 7.54 -1.81 3.49
CA GLN A 173 7.00 -1.23 4.72
C GLN A 173 6.86 -2.33 5.78
N GLY A 174 7.39 -2.07 6.96
CA GLY A 174 7.33 -3.06 8.04
C GLY A 174 7.52 -2.43 9.42
N ARG A 175 7.25 -3.23 10.45
CA ARG A 175 7.53 -2.84 11.84
C ARG A 175 8.90 -3.35 12.26
N ILE A 176 9.63 -2.52 12.98
CA ILE A 176 10.91 -2.91 13.59
C ILE A 176 10.64 -4.00 14.62
N THR A 177 11.33 -5.12 14.48
CA THR A 177 11.24 -6.27 15.39
C THR A 177 12.45 -6.41 16.28
N SER A 178 13.59 -5.83 15.88
CA SER A 178 14.79 -5.82 16.71
C SER A 178 15.73 -4.68 16.29
N LEU A 179 16.41 -4.14 17.29
CA LEU A 179 17.48 -3.15 17.17
C LEU A 179 18.70 -3.67 17.92
N ARG A 180 19.82 -3.86 17.24
CA ARG A 180 21.06 -4.32 17.85
C ARG A 180 22.17 -3.30 17.57
N GLN A 181 22.61 -2.62 18.61
CA GLN A 181 23.71 -1.67 18.52
C GLN A 181 25.05 -2.38 18.65
N SER A 182 26.01 -2.02 17.80
CA SER A 182 27.40 -2.48 17.85
C SER A 182 28.32 -1.32 17.49
N GLY A 183 28.86 -0.67 18.50
CA GLY A 183 29.71 0.49 18.32
C GLY A 183 29.00 1.65 17.60
N LEU A 184 29.50 2.02 16.42
CA LEU A 184 28.97 3.10 15.61
C LEU A 184 27.75 2.72 14.77
N LEU A 185 27.41 1.44 14.69
CA LEU A 185 26.37 0.91 13.82
C LEU A 185 25.23 0.30 14.61
N VAL A 186 24.03 0.37 14.00
CA VAL A 186 22.82 -0.27 14.52
C VAL A 186 22.22 -1.14 13.42
N GLU A 187 22.12 -2.42 13.71
CA GLU A 187 21.35 -3.34 12.88
C GLU A 187 19.87 -3.18 13.23
N VAL A 188 19.08 -2.85 12.24
CA VAL A 188 17.63 -2.70 12.34
C VAL A 188 16.98 -3.83 11.56
N VAL A 189 16.21 -4.65 12.22
CA VAL A 189 15.42 -5.71 11.57
C VAL A 189 13.98 -5.32 11.58
N LEU A 190 13.36 -5.30 10.41
CA LEU A 190 11.93 -5.07 10.26
C LEU A 190 11.23 -6.30 9.67
N ARG A 191 9.95 -6.43 9.98
CA ARG A 191 9.08 -7.45 9.40
C ARG A 191 7.90 -6.80 8.71
N THR A 192 7.70 -7.13 7.43
CA THR A 192 6.53 -6.67 6.65
C THR A 192 5.25 -7.35 7.10
N ALA A 193 4.10 -6.82 6.68
CA ALA A 193 2.80 -7.46 6.93
C ALA A 193 2.69 -8.86 6.31
N GLY A 194 3.40 -9.12 5.20
CA GLY A 194 3.51 -10.43 4.57
C GLY A 194 4.49 -11.39 5.26
N GLY A 195 5.20 -10.92 6.33
CA GLY A 195 6.14 -11.73 7.10
C GLY A 195 7.59 -11.67 6.61
N LEU A 196 7.90 -10.93 5.56
CA LEU A 196 9.26 -10.78 5.04
C LEU A 196 10.13 -10.07 6.09
N ARG A 197 11.30 -10.66 6.36
CA ARG A 197 12.30 -10.07 7.25
C ARG A 197 13.33 -9.30 6.43
N VAL A 198 13.46 -8.00 6.68
CA VAL A 198 14.46 -7.15 6.03
C VAL A 198 15.40 -6.59 7.10
N SER A 199 16.69 -6.72 6.86
CA SER A 199 17.76 -6.17 7.71
C SER A 199 18.37 -4.93 7.06
N SER A 200 18.57 -3.90 7.86
CA SER A 200 19.28 -2.66 7.48
C SER A 200 20.37 -2.38 8.49
N LEU A 201 21.51 -1.90 8.03
CA LEU A 201 22.62 -1.47 8.88
C LEU A 201 22.83 0.04 8.69
N ILE A 202 22.60 0.80 9.75
CA ILE A 202 22.66 2.26 9.75
C ILE A 202 23.60 2.74 10.86
N THR A 203 23.95 4.05 10.84
CA THR A 203 24.72 4.65 11.94
C THR A 203 23.84 4.87 13.18
N ASP A 204 24.45 4.88 14.34
CA ASP A 204 23.79 5.23 15.61
C ASP A 204 23.14 6.64 15.55
N GLU A 205 23.82 7.59 14.91
CA GLU A 205 23.29 8.93 14.69
C GLU A 205 21.99 8.90 13.86
N SER A 206 21.96 8.13 12.76
CA SER A 206 20.75 7.93 11.95
C SER A 206 19.62 7.29 12.75
N CYS A 207 19.94 6.30 13.59
CA CYS A 207 18.96 5.65 14.45
C CYS A 207 18.31 6.64 15.42
N LYS A 208 19.11 7.51 16.04
CA LYS A 208 18.67 8.58 16.95
C LYS A 208 17.86 9.64 16.21
N THR A 209 18.34 10.13 15.07
CA THR A 209 17.65 11.14 14.25
C THR A 209 16.27 10.68 13.80
N LEU A 210 16.16 9.42 13.38
CA LEU A 210 14.89 8.81 13.00
C LEU A 210 14.05 8.37 14.20
N ALA A 211 14.56 8.50 15.43
CA ALA A 211 13.93 8.04 16.67
C ALA A 211 13.40 6.61 16.54
N LEU A 212 14.25 5.68 16.06
CA LEU A 212 13.84 4.29 15.84
C LEU A 212 13.72 3.54 17.16
N ASN A 213 12.66 2.73 17.25
CA ASN A 213 12.42 1.81 18.36
C ASN A 213 11.67 0.57 17.86
N GLU A 214 11.66 -0.48 18.63
CA GLU A 214 10.88 -1.68 18.33
C GLU A 214 9.39 -1.35 18.23
N GLY A 215 8.71 -1.98 17.29
CA GLY A 215 7.31 -1.72 16.97
C GLY A 215 7.06 -0.54 16.05
N LYS A 216 8.03 0.38 15.85
CA LYS A 216 7.88 1.52 14.94
C LYS A 216 7.71 1.05 13.50
N LEU A 217 6.76 1.68 12.79
CA LEU A 217 6.55 1.45 11.37
C LEU A 217 7.57 2.27 10.56
N VAL A 218 8.27 1.61 9.65
CA VAL A 218 9.30 2.22 8.80
C VAL A 218 9.19 1.72 7.36
N ASN A 219 9.73 2.50 6.44
CA ASN A 219 9.90 2.11 5.05
C ASN A 219 11.39 1.80 4.79
N ALA A 220 11.68 0.58 4.30
CA ALA A 220 12.99 0.15 3.84
C ALA A 220 13.04 0.27 2.32
N SER A 221 13.91 1.13 1.80
CA SER A 221 14.01 1.43 0.37
C SER A 221 15.36 0.96 -0.17
N ILE A 222 15.34 0.29 -1.32
CA ILE A 222 16.55 -0.19 -2.00
C ILE A 222 16.50 0.18 -3.48
N LYS A 223 17.59 0.71 -4.01
CA LYS A 223 17.73 0.97 -5.46
C LYS A 223 17.84 -0.35 -6.22
N ALA A 224 17.16 -0.46 -7.35
CA ALA A 224 17.15 -1.65 -8.18
C ALA A 224 18.56 -2.13 -8.64
N PRO A 225 19.55 -1.26 -8.93
CA PRO A 225 20.92 -1.71 -9.24
C PRO A 225 21.65 -2.39 -8.07
N TRP A 226 21.18 -2.24 -6.84
CA TRP A 226 21.80 -2.88 -5.67
C TRP A 226 21.16 -4.21 -5.31
N VAL A 227 20.15 -4.60 -6.04
CA VAL A 227 19.52 -5.92 -5.94
C VAL A 227 20.17 -6.85 -6.95
N LEU A 228 20.74 -7.93 -6.45
CA LEU A 228 21.35 -8.98 -7.27
C LEU A 228 20.38 -10.15 -7.41
N VAL A 229 20.41 -10.78 -8.58
CA VAL A 229 19.55 -11.93 -8.91
C VAL A 229 20.43 -13.09 -9.36
N HIS A 230 20.25 -14.25 -8.73
CA HIS A 230 20.90 -15.51 -9.08
C HIS A 230 19.84 -16.50 -9.57
N GLY A 231 20.12 -17.18 -10.68
CA GLY A 231 19.23 -18.22 -11.21
C GLY A 231 19.20 -19.46 -10.30
N GLY A 232 18.00 -19.91 -9.96
CA GLY A 232 17.78 -21.03 -9.06
C GLY A 232 17.83 -20.68 -7.56
N GLU A 233 17.65 -21.70 -6.75
CA GLU A 233 17.80 -21.59 -5.30
C GLU A 233 19.28 -21.76 -4.91
N LEU A 234 19.69 -21.00 -3.90
CA LEU A 234 21.03 -21.20 -3.32
C LEU A 234 21.07 -22.51 -2.56
N SER A 235 22.19 -23.23 -2.69
CA SER A 235 22.40 -24.47 -1.93
C SER A 235 22.29 -24.21 -0.42
N PRO A 236 21.57 -25.03 0.34
CA PRO A 236 21.45 -24.90 1.79
C PRO A 236 22.81 -24.94 2.53
N LYS A 237 23.86 -25.45 1.86
CA LYS A 237 25.21 -25.52 2.40
C LYS A 237 26.08 -24.29 2.14
N SER A 238 25.65 -23.37 1.28
CA SER A 238 26.33 -22.10 1.02
C SER A 238 25.83 -21.04 1.97
N SER A 239 26.74 -20.28 2.58
CA SER A 239 26.37 -19.09 3.33
C SER A 239 25.62 -18.13 2.39
N PRO A 240 24.51 -17.50 2.82
CA PRO A 240 23.80 -16.55 1.99
C PRO A 240 24.75 -15.41 1.58
N PRO A 241 24.72 -14.97 0.31
CA PRO A 241 25.64 -13.96 -0.22
C PRO A 241 25.40 -12.56 0.37
N ALA A 242 24.30 -12.35 1.06
CA ALA A 242 23.94 -11.13 1.75
C ALA A 242 22.93 -11.40 2.88
N GLU A 243 22.78 -10.42 3.79
CA GLU A 243 21.88 -10.52 4.96
C GLU A 243 20.40 -10.55 4.56
N ASN A 244 20.08 -9.94 3.42
CA ASN A 244 18.76 -10.00 2.81
C ASN A 244 18.82 -10.92 1.61
N CYS A 245 18.21 -12.09 1.73
CA CYS A 245 18.22 -13.12 0.72
C CYS A 245 16.83 -13.77 0.65
N PHE A 246 16.20 -13.76 -0.53
CA PHE A 246 14.82 -14.18 -0.73
C PHE A 246 14.67 -15.00 -1.99
N THR A 247 13.90 -16.07 -1.94
CA THR A 247 13.51 -16.84 -3.11
C THR A 247 12.26 -16.26 -3.73
N GLY A 248 12.20 -16.19 -5.05
CA GLY A 248 11.06 -15.68 -5.81
C GLY A 248 10.99 -16.26 -7.21
N VAL A 249 9.98 -15.82 -7.96
CA VAL A 249 9.75 -16.24 -9.35
C VAL A 249 9.83 -15.00 -10.25
N VAL A 250 10.58 -15.11 -11.34
CA VAL A 250 10.67 -14.04 -12.35
C VAL A 250 9.30 -13.83 -12.97
N GLU A 251 8.72 -12.65 -12.80
CA GLU A 251 7.48 -12.26 -13.47
C GLU A 251 7.74 -11.75 -14.88
N ARG A 252 8.81 -10.97 -15.02
CA ARG A 252 9.13 -10.31 -16.29
C ARG A 252 10.59 -9.91 -16.36
N VAL A 253 11.17 -10.05 -17.55
CA VAL A 253 12.46 -9.47 -17.93
C VAL A 253 12.22 -8.47 -19.07
N ARG A 254 12.76 -7.28 -18.93
CA ARG A 254 12.82 -6.26 -19.97
C ARG A 254 14.27 -5.91 -20.24
N GLU A 255 14.66 -6.01 -21.47
CA GLU A 255 16.03 -5.71 -21.88
C GLU A 255 16.05 -4.54 -22.83
N ASP A 256 17.05 -3.68 -22.67
CA ASP A 256 17.47 -2.70 -23.67
C ASP A 256 18.95 -2.92 -24.02
N GLU A 257 19.57 -1.99 -24.73
CA GLU A 257 20.96 -2.10 -25.17
C GLU A 257 21.97 -2.12 -24.00
N MET A 258 21.67 -1.46 -22.90
CA MET A 258 22.61 -1.22 -21.79
C MET A 258 22.25 -2.00 -20.52
N VAL A 259 20.96 -2.21 -20.25
CA VAL A 259 20.51 -2.78 -18.99
C VAL A 259 19.36 -3.75 -19.18
N ALA A 260 19.18 -4.65 -18.24
CA ALA A 260 17.97 -5.43 -18.09
C ALA A 260 17.29 -5.14 -16.75
N GLU A 261 15.99 -4.92 -16.81
CA GLU A 261 15.09 -4.83 -15.68
C GLU A 261 14.47 -6.20 -15.43
N ILE A 262 14.69 -6.75 -14.25
CA ILE A 262 14.16 -8.06 -13.83
C ILE A 262 13.16 -7.81 -12.71
N LEU A 263 11.91 -8.19 -12.91
CA LEU A 263 10.85 -8.12 -11.90
C LEU A 263 10.61 -9.51 -11.32
N VAL A 264 10.75 -9.64 -10.01
CA VAL A 264 10.63 -10.91 -9.28
C VAL A 264 9.49 -10.81 -8.27
N ALA A 265 8.57 -11.76 -8.29
CA ALA A 265 7.54 -11.94 -7.27
C ALA A 265 8.11 -12.80 -6.14
N LEU A 266 8.02 -12.30 -4.90
CA LEU A 266 8.36 -13.06 -3.70
C LEU A 266 7.15 -13.87 -3.21
N SER A 267 7.39 -14.89 -2.41
CA SER A 267 6.36 -15.84 -1.95
C SER A 267 5.23 -15.20 -1.14
N GLU A 268 5.52 -14.10 -0.43
CA GLU A 268 4.53 -13.37 0.36
C GLU A 268 3.76 -12.30 -0.44
N GLY A 269 4.00 -12.21 -1.76
CA GLY A 269 3.29 -11.32 -2.66
C GLY A 269 3.92 -9.94 -2.88
N SER A 270 5.08 -9.65 -2.29
CA SER A 270 5.87 -8.47 -2.63
C SER A 270 6.59 -8.67 -3.97
N GLN A 271 6.88 -7.56 -4.65
CA GLN A 271 7.66 -7.54 -5.88
C GLN A 271 8.99 -6.86 -5.65
N VAL A 272 10.04 -7.42 -6.24
CA VAL A 272 11.39 -6.86 -6.24
C VAL A 272 11.84 -6.60 -7.67
N CYS A 273 12.32 -5.40 -7.91
CA CYS A 273 12.90 -4.99 -9.18
C CYS A 273 14.43 -4.96 -9.05
N ALA A 274 15.11 -5.67 -9.92
CA ALA A 274 16.55 -5.59 -10.09
C ALA A 274 16.91 -4.96 -11.43
N LEU A 275 18.01 -4.19 -11.47
CA LEU A 275 18.61 -3.70 -12.70
C LEU A 275 20.01 -4.27 -12.82
N ARG A 276 20.29 -4.90 -13.95
CA ARG A 276 21.58 -5.52 -14.24
C ARG A 276 22.15 -4.95 -15.53
N ASN A 277 23.42 -4.57 -15.51
CA ASN A 277 24.11 -4.19 -16.74
C ASN A 277 24.18 -5.38 -17.69
N ARG A 278 23.91 -5.13 -18.96
CA ARG A 278 24.00 -6.06 -20.06
C ARG A 278 25.35 -5.87 -20.77
N GLY A 279 26.00 -6.96 -21.07
CA GLY A 279 27.25 -6.96 -21.85
C GLY A 279 27.50 -8.32 -22.48
N PRO A 280 28.38 -8.41 -23.47
CA PRO A 280 28.71 -9.69 -24.13
C PRO A 280 29.20 -10.76 -23.15
N GLU A 281 29.90 -10.34 -22.08
CA GLU A 281 30.43 -11.23 -21.04
C GLU A 281 29.43 -11.55 -19.92
N ASN A 282 28.24 -10.95 -19.95
CA ASN A 282 27.27 -11.08 -18.88
C ASN A 282 25.83 -11.22 -19.44
N PRO A 283 25.56 -12.29 -20.21
CA PRO A 283 24.23 -12.52 -20.76
C PRO A 283 23.22 -12.75 -19.65
N ILE A 284 22.00 -12.28 -19.88
CA ILE A 284 20.89 -12.48 -18.93
C ILE A 284 20.10 -13.70 -19.40
N ASN A 285 20.38 -14.84 -18.75
CA ASN A 285 19.71 -16.11 -19.04
C ASN A 285 18.53 -16.36 -18.11
N LEU A 286 17.71 -15.30 -17.81
CA LEU A 286 16.56 -15.40 -16.95
C LEU A 286 15.28 -15.27 -17.79
N VAL A 287 14.33 -16.16 -17.53
CA VAL A 287 13.04 -16.18 -18.23
C VAL A 287 11.88 -16.07 -17.24
N ALA A 288 10.74 -15.55 -17.68
CA ALA A 288 9.54 -15.51 -16.87
C ALA A 288 9.14 -16.93 -16.42
N GLY A 289 8.70 -17.04 -15.15
CA GLY A 289 8.37 -18.32 -14.52
C GLY A 289 9.57 -19.03 -13.86
N GLN A 290 10.79 -18.58 -14.05
CA GLN A 290 11.98 -19.17 -13.46
C GLN A 290 12.09 -18.82 -11.98
N THR A 291 12.42 -19.82 -11.14
CA THR A 291 12.77 -19.60 -9.74
C THR A 291 14.16 -18.98 -9.64
N VAL A 292 14.28 -17.94 -8.84
CA VAL A 292 15.52 -17.19 -8.62
C VAL A 292 15.66 -16.83 -7.16
N THR A 293 16.91 -16.55 -6.76
CA THR A 293 17.23 -15.93 -5.49
C THR A 293 17.59 -14.47 -5.71
N VAL A 294 16.91 -13.57 -5.01
CA VAL A 294 17.24 -12.14 -4.97
C VAL A 294 17.92 -11.82 -3.65
N PHE A 295 18.97 -11.02 -3.70
CA PHE A 295 19.69 -10.65 -2.49
C PHE A 295 20.30 -9.25 -2.57
N PHE A 296 20.42 -8.60 -1.41
CA PHE A 296 21.02 -7.29 -1.26
C PHE A 296 21.60 -7.10 0.15
N LYS A 297 22.63 -6.29 0.26
CA LYS A 297 23.31 -6.02 1.52
C LYS A 297 22.47 -5.14 2.43
N SER A 298 22.57 -5.35 3.74
CA SER A 298 21.91 -4.52 4.75
C SER A 298 22.33 -3.03 4.68
N PHE A 299 23.57 -2.74 4.27
CA PHE A 299 24.05 -1.38 4.01
C PHE A 299 23.38 -0.68 2.83
N SER A 300 22.79 -1.44 1.91
CA SER A 300 22.08 -0.88 0.74
C SER A 300 20.65 -0.45 1.06
N VAL A 301 20.18 -0.74 2.27
CA VAL A 301 18.82 -0.45 2.71
C VAL A 301 18.76 0.91 3.38
N ILE A 302 17.96 1.81 2.83
CA ILE A 302 17.71 3.15 3.37
C ILE A 302 16.41 3.11 4.16
N LEU A 303 16.45 3.48 5.43
CA LEU A 303 15.27 3.57 6.29
C LEU A 303 14.70 4.99 6.27
N THR A 304 13.37 5.06 6.20
CA THR A 304 12.63 6.31 6.31
C THR A 304 11.42 6.11 7.22
N VAL A 305 11.07 7.17 7.95
CA VAL A 305 9.87 7.26 8.79
C VAL A 305 8.93 8.31 8.20
N ASP A 306 7.63 8.08 8.30
CA ASP A 306 6.60 9.04 7.90
C ASP A 306 6.36 10.04 9.03
#